data_d8eb0d9c4875e3344100305a06e05ba4
#
_entry.id   d8eb0d9c4875e3344100305a06e05ba4
#
_cell.length_a   1.000
_cell.length_b   1.000
_cell.length_c   1.000
_cell.angle_alpha   90.00
_cell.angle_beta   90.00
_cell.angle_gamma   90.00
#
_symmetry.space_group_name_H-M   'P 1'
#
loop_
_entity.id
_entity.type
_entity.pdbx_description
1 polymer ?
#
loop_
_entity_poly.entity_id
_entity_poly.type
_entity_poly.pdbx_seq_one_letter_code
_entity_poly.pdbx_strand_id
1 'polypeptide(L)'
;MTAWLLALAIAAVLAVLAYVPPPRAHLAVAALALLRLAAMTLLAALALDAPRGPARASAPLVALDASASWTRGGDSAAFRAASDSARRLASDTLWLFGDSLRTRQRGGAASVDETRDARSLVGAIGERAAAAGRPLLLVTDGEIDERESLARAPRGSRAIVLPPTRGTDAAVVGLTLPPSGSERDTVTAEVLVGADARGAGAGVVRLLLDERVIAESPVAALGPHAEQAVRLRVPLAGRAGTVVARAVVASAGDREARNDTASVALEVSDVPAVVFVSANPDFDARAALGVVRGALGLPVRAFYRVAPGAWRREESLAPVDEAVVRAAAREAGLLVLHGDTAVFGAPRALGRGALALVAPPRPVGDEEGGEWYAFAAPPSPLAPALSSVVWDSLPPIELGAGAPAGDWVGLAARLGREGATRPAVTGVDGARRVAVVGVGGLWRWQFRGGVATAAFQALWGGILDWLAAGRGDRRAAVPEAGVLRAGEPVVWRRGGADSVAALVLARRGGGAADSVTVRFAAGERTATTPGLTAGVYDVRGPGGGSVLAVSAARELLPRRATVRAGALGGGATSDRAPRLREAWWAYVLPLLLLCGEWLARRRLGLR
;
A
#
# COMPACT_ATOMS: atom_id res chain seq x y z
N MET A 1 -37.17 3.08 29.15
CA MET A 1 -38.47 3.48 29.76
C MET A 1 -39.59 3.52 28.73
N THR A 2 -39.41 4.13 27.59
CA THR A 2 -40.45 4.27 26.53
C THR A 2 -41.12 2.93 26.11
N ALA A 3 -40.34 1.87 25.91
CA ALA A 3 -40.86 0.56 25.53
C ALA A 3 -41.82 -0.05 26.58
N TRP A 4 -41.54 0.12 27.88
CA TRP A 4 -42.39 -0.36 28.95
C TRP A 4 -43.68 0.45 29.07
N LEU A 5 -43.61 1.77 28.89
CA LEU A 5 -44.79 2.64 28.90
C LEU A 5 -45.71 2.30 27.71
N LEU A 6 -45.14 2.08 26.54
CA LEU A 6 -45.90 1.68 25.36
C LEU A 6 -46.52 0.29 25.55
N ALA A 7 -45.76 -0.67 26.10
CA ALA A 7 -46.26 -2.00 26.41
C ALA A 7 -47.44 -1.97 27.39
N LEU A 8 -47.32 -1.14 28.43
CA LEU A 8 -48.40 -0.95 29.42
C LEU A 8 -49.64 -0.31 28.78
N ALA A 9 -49.47 0.73 27.92
CA ALA A 9 -50.58 1.36 27.22
C ALA A 9 -51.33 0.40 26.31
N ILE A 10 -50.59 -0.41 25.51
CA ILE A 10 -51.20 -1.45 24.66
C ILE A 10 -51.96 -2.46 25.50
N ALA A 11 -51.31 -2.93 26.57
CA ALA A 11 -51.91 -3.92 27.46
C ALA A 11 -53.18 -3.36 28.19
N ALA A 12 -53.20 -2.12 28.56
CA ALA A 12 -54.35 -1.46 29.17
C ALA A 12 -55.56 -1.41 28.22
N VAL A 13 -55.31 -1.02 26.96
CA VAL A 13 -56.35 -1.06 25.92
C VAL A 13 -56.92 -2.48 25.73
N LEU A 14 -56.09 -3.47 25.62
CA LEU A 14 -56.48 -4.87 25.43
C LEU A 14 -57.20 -5.43 26.66
N ALA A 15 -56.82 -5.04 27.86
CA ALA A 15 -57.49 -5.44 29.10
C ALA A 15 -58.86 -4.78 29.22
N VAL A 16 -59.00 -3.51 28.90
CA VAL A 16 -60.29 -2.79 28.87
C VAL A 16 -61.24 -3.44 27.88
N LEU A 17 -60.80 -3.67 26.65
CA LEU A 17 -61.64 -4.32 25.59
C LEU A 17 -62.12 -5.69 25.99
N ALA A 18 -61.37 -6.44 26.80
CA ALA A 18 -61.74 -7.78 27.23
C ALA A 18 -62.75 -7.82 28.39
N TYR A 19 -63.00 -6.70 29.06
CA TYR A 19 -63.87 -6.59 30.22
C TYR A 19 -64.98 -5.54 30.08
N VAL A 20 -65.33 -5.15 28.87
CA VAL A 20 -66.48 -4.28 28.55
C VAL A 20 -67.57 -5.13 27.91
N PRO A 21 -68.83 -5.12 28.44
CA PRO A 21 -69.35 -4.45 29.63
C PRO A 21 -68.91 -5.14 30.95
N PRO A 22 -68.80 -4.37 32.06
CA PRO A 22 -68.33 -4.92 33.34
C PRO A 22 -69.30 -5.93 33.93
N PRO A 23 -68.89 -7.15 34.31
CA PRO A 23 -69.74 -8.11 34.99
C PRO A 23 -70.00 -7.70 36.44
N ARG A 24 -71.11 -8.26 37.06
CA ARG A 24 -71.67 -7.84 38.33
C ARG A 24 -70.77 -8.05 39.59
N ALA A 25 -69.66 -8.78 39.52
CA ALA A 25 -68.78 -9.05 40.67
C ALA A 25 -67.50 -8.14 40.62
N HIS A 26 -67.56 -6.96 41.17
CA HIS A 26 -66.55 -5.90 41.00
C HIS A 26 -65.14 -6.28 41.48
N LEU A 27 -64.93 -6.88 42.63
CA LEU A 27 -63.59 -7.22 43.17
C LEU A 27 -62.92 -8.38 42.42
N ALA A 28 -63.64 -9.42 42.14
CA ALA A 28 -63.10 -10.59 41.40
C ALA A 28 -62.76 -10.23 39.95
N VAL A 29 -63.56 -9.37 39.31
CA VAL A 29 -63.34 -8.90 37.96
C VAL A 29 -62.13 -7.98 37.88
N ALA A 30 -61.93 -7.12 38.88
CA ALA A 30 -60.76 -6.24 38.97
C ALA A 30 -59.45 -7.06 39.09
N ALA A 31 -59.48 -8.16 39.89
CA ALA A 31 -58.33 -9.04 40.02
C ALA A 31 -57.97 -9.76 38.71
N LEU A 32 -58.99 -10.22 37.97
CA LEU A 32 -58.82 -10.85 36.65
C LEU A 32 -58.33 -9.85 35.58
N ALA A 33 -58.82 -8.61 35.61
CA ALA A 33 -58.36 -7.59 34.71
C ALA A 33 -56.88 -7.22 34.97
N LEU A 34 -56.46 -7.21 36.24
CA LEU A 34 -55.05 -6.99 36.62
C LEU A 34 -54.13 -8.14 36.18
N LEU A 35 -54.60 -9.40 36.30
CA LEU A 35 -53.87 -10.57 35.81
C LEU A 35 -53.67 -10.47 34.28
N ARG A 36 -54.71 -10.13 33.53
CA ARG A 36 -54.61 -9.93 32.08
C ARG A 36 -53.74 -8.75 31.72
N LEU A 37 -53.89 -7.63 32.40
CA LEU A 37 -53.02 -6.47 32.20
C LEU A 37 -51.55 -6.83 32.37
N ALA A 38 -51.21 -7.56 33.45
CA ALA A 38 -49.84 -7.98 33.71
C ALA A 38 -49.31 -8.93 32.61
N ALA A 39 -50.11 -9.90 32.21
CA ALA A 39 -49.75 -10.86 31.14
C ALA A 39 -49.53 -10.15 29.79
N MET A 40 -50.48 -9.28 29.40
CA MET A 40 -50.39 -8.52 28.14
C MET A 40 -49.28 -7.47 28.17
N THR A 41 -48.99 -6.87 29.32
CA THR A 41 -47.82 -5.99 29.47
C THR A 41 -46.50 -6.73 29.21
N LEU A 42 -46.36 -7.94 29.79
CA LEU A 42 -45.17 -8.76 29.55
C LEU A 42 -45.05 -9.20 28.11
N LEU A 43 -46.16 -9.62 27.47
CA LEU A 43 -46.16 -10.01 26.06
C LEU A 43 -45.83 -8.82 25.14
N ALA A 44 -46.42 -7.66 25.38
CA ALA A 44 -46.11 -6.44 24.63
C ALA A 44 -44.67 -5.99 24.85
N ALA A 45 -44.16 -6.10 26.09
CA ALA A 45 -42.77 -5.80 26.41
C ALA A 45 -41.80 -6.75 25.73
N LEU A 46 -42.14 -8.04 25.62
CA LEU A 46 -41.38 -9.02 24.81
C LEU A 46 -41.39 -8.66 23.32
N ALA A 47 -42.55 -8.29 22.78
CA ALA A 47 -42.70 -7.90 21.37
C ALA A 47 -41.89 -6.64 21.04
N LEU A 48 -41.89 -5.67 21.96
CA LEU A 48 -41.15 -4.40 21.84
C LEU A 48 -39.69 -4.52 22.25
N ASP A 49 -39.23 -5.70 22.56
CA ASP A 49 -37.85 -5.96 23.02
C ASP A 49 -37.41 -5.03 24.17
N ALA A 50 -38.26 -4.92 25.19
CA ALA A 50 -38.07 -3.99 26.31
C ALA A 50 -36.82 -4.33 27.15
N PRO A 51 -36.11 -3.33 27.67
CA PRO A 51 -34.95 -3.54 28.53
C PRO A 51 -35.37 -4.10 29.90
N ARG A 52 -34.62 -5.09 30.42
CA ARG A 52 -34.90 -5.77 31.71
C ARG A 52 -34.23 -5.09 32.92
N GLY A 53 -33.38 -4.13 32.72
CA GLY A 53 -32.64 -3.46 33.81
C GLY A 53 -31.86 -2.25 33.33
N PRO A 54 -31.06 -1.65 34.20
CA PRO A 54 -30.17 -0.57 33.78
C PRO A 54 -29.17 -1.08 32.75
N ALA A 55 -28.80 -0.20 31.84
CA ALA A 55 -27.71 -0.46 30.92
C ALA A 55 -26.44 -0.79 31.72
N ARG A 56 -25.84 -1.92 31.42
CA ARG A 56 -24.57 -2.33 32.00
C ARG A 56 -23.48 -2.11 30.99
N ALA A 57 -22.35 -1.55 31.42
CA ALA A 57 -21.17 -1.47 30.59
C ALA A 57 -20.82 -2.89 30.09
N SER A 58 -20.73 -3.05 28.80
CA SER A 58 -20.33 -4.33 28.20
C SER A 58 -18.92 -4.69 28.65
N ALA A 59 -18.67 -5.97 28.99
CA ALA A 59 -17.31 -6.42 29.30
C ALA A 59 -16.37 -6.09 28.14
N PRO A 60 -15.14 -5.62 28.41
CA PRO A 60 -14.22 -5.22 27.35
C PRO A 60 -13.81 -6.42 26.49
N LEU A 61 -13.52 -6.16 25.22
CA LEU A 61 -12.78 -7.08 24.37
C LEU A 61 -11.30 -6.98 24.75
N VAL A 62 -10.68 -8.08 25.12
CA VAL A 62 -9.25 -8.10 25.46
C VAL A 62 -8.48 -8.60 24.26
N ALA A 63 -7.51 -7.79 23.80
CA ALA A 63 -6.66 -8.11 22.67
C ALA A 63 -5.18 -8.02 23.07
N LEU A 64 -4.43 -9.06 22.74
CA LEU A 64 -2.99 -9.15 22.96
C LEU A 64 -2.27 -9.07 21.63
N ASP A 65 -1.26 -8.23 21.58
CA ASP A 65 -0.33 -8.11 20.47
C ASP A 65 0.52 -9.39 20.33
N ALA A 66 0.54 -9.94 19.12
CA ALA A 66 1.27 -11.15 18.78
C ALA A 66 2.44 -10.88 17.80
N SER A 67 2.86 -9.63 17.67
CA SER A 67 3.92 -9.23 16.75
C SER A 67 5.32 -9.67 17.22
N ALA A 68 6.24 -9.74 16.26
CA ALA A 68 7.61 -10.13 16.51
C ALA A 68 8.41 -9.10 17.33
N SER A 69 7.90 -7.88 17.48
CA SER A 69 8.52 -6.82 18.28
C SER A 69 8.80 -7.24 19.73
N TRP A 70 7.95 -8.07 20.32
CA TRP A 70 8.13 -8.59 21.68
C TRP A 70 9.44 -9.36 21.89
N THR A 71 9.92 -10.04 20.84
CA THR A 71 11.11 -10.91 20.91
C THR A 71 12.36 -10.26 20.33
N ARG A 72 12.29 -8.99 19.92
CA ARG A 72 13.44 -8.23 19.43
C ARG A 72 14.48 -8.09 20.53
N GLY A 73 15.71 -8.50 20.25
CA GLY A 73 16.80 -8.56 21.23
C GLY A 73 16.75 -9.78 22.17
N GLY A 74 15.92 -10.78 21.89
CA GLY A 74 15.91 -12.08 22.57
C GLY A 74 15.18 -12.12 23.93
N ASP A 75 14.62 -11.02 24.43
CA ASP A 75 13.88 -11.01 25.71
C ASP A 75 12.38 -11.26 25.48
N SER A 76 11.86 -12.32 26.09
CA SER A 76 10.44 -12.68 26.06
C SER A 76 9.70 -12.46 27.39
N ALA A 77 10.36 -11.91 28.41
CA ALA A 77 9.76 -11.74 29.74
C ALA A 77 8.57 -10.78 29.71
N ALA A 78 8.68 -9.69 28.97
CA ALA A 78 7.59 -8.72 28.79
C ALA A 78 6.36 -9.34 28.12
N PHE A 79 6.55 -10.17 27.08
CA PHE A 79 5.46 -10.88 26.44
C PHE A 79 4.76 -11.85 27.38
N ARG A 80 5.51 -12.62 28.18
CA ARG A 80 4.92 -13.52 29.19
C ARG A 80 4.06 -12.75 30.19
N ALA A 81 4.57 -11.62 30.71
CA ALA A 81 3.82 -10.74 31.61
C ALA A 81 2.56 -10.14 30.93
N ALA A 82 2.66 -9.77 29.65
CA ALA A 82 1.55 -9.27 28.86
C ALA A 82 0.49 -10.35 28.62
N SER A 83 0.91 -11.57 28.26
CA SER A 83 0.04 -12.73 28.07
C SER A 83 -0.72 -13.10 29.34
N ASP A 84 -0.02 -13.14 30.50
CA ASP A 84 -0.64 -13.38 31.77
C ASP A 84 -1.63 -12.28 32.17
N SER A 85 -1.31 -11.03 31.90
CA SER A 85 -2.22 -9.91 32.16
C SER A 85 -3.46 -9.98 31.28
N ALA A 86 -3.28 -10.20 29.99
CA ALA A 86 -4.38 -10.34 29.05
C ALA A 86 -5.31 -11.51 29.42
N ARG A 87 -4.75 -12.65 29.80
CA ARG A 87 -5.50 -13.82 30.24
C ARG A 87 -6.35 -13.55 31.48
N ARG A 88 -5.80 -12.84 32.48
CA ARG A 88 -6.55 -12.46 33.70
C ARG A 88 -7.69 -11.51 33.43
N LEU A 89 -7.53 -10.64 32.45
CA LEU A 89 -8.49 -9.59 32.07
C LEU A 89 -9.56 -10.09 31.10
N ALA A 90 -9.30 -11.16 30.36
CA ALA A 90 -10.26 -11.75 29.43
C ALA A 90 -11.39 -12.45 30.19
N SER A 91 -12.64 -12.04 29.96
CA SER A 91 -13.83 -12.65 30.57
C SER A 91 -14.25 -13.94 29.87
N ASP A 92 -14.13 -13.97 28.54
CA ASP A 92 -14.62 -15.05 27.67
C ASP A 92 -13.57 -15.47 26.64
N THR A 93 -13.17 -14.57 25.78
CA THR A 93 -12.27 -14.82 24.65
C THR A 93 -11.11 -13.85 24.71
N LEU A 94 -9.90 -14.36 24.53
CA LEU A 94 -8.70 -13.57 24.28
C LEU A 94 -8.48 -13.47 22.78
N TRP A 95 -8.34 -12.24 22.29
CA TRP A 95 -8.02 -11.95 20.89
C TRP A 95 -6.51 -11.76 20.76
N LEU A 96 -5.92 -12.36 19.73
CA LEU A 96 -4.54 -12.10 19.31
C LEU A 96 -4.58 -11.32 18.01
N PHE A 97 -3.88 -10.21 17.94
CA PHE A 97 -3.76 -9.40 16.73
C PHE A 97 -2.29 -9.27 16.31
N GLY A 98 -2.08 -9.18 15.02
CA GLY A 98 -0.78 -9.10 14.36
C GLY A 98 -1.00 -9.06 12.85
N ASP A 99 -0.47 -10.01 12.09
CA ASP A 99 -0.76 -10.17 10.65
C ASP A 99 -2.24 -10.50 10.39
N SER A 100 -2.87 -11.14 11.35
CA SER A 100 -4.29 -11.51 11.31
C SER A 100 -4.89 -11.54 12.71
N LEU A 101 -6.23 -11.45 12.77
CA LEU A 101 -6.96 -11.54 14.02
C LEU A 101 -7.31 -13.01 14.32
N ARG A 102 -6.83 -13.50 15.46
CA ARG A 102 -7.03 -14.87 15.94
C ARG A 102 -7.71 -14.86 17.30
N THR A 103 -8.38 -15.95 17.66
CA THR A 103 -9.05 -16.10 18.96
C THR A 103 -8.50 -17.25 19.74
N ARG A 104 -8.45 -17.06 21.07
CA ARG A 104 -8.22 -18.13 22.03
C ARG A 104 -9.36 -18.22 23.03
N GLN A 105 -9.74 -19.45 23.37
CA GLN A 105 -10.70 -19.68 24.46
C GLN A 105 -10.08 -19.34 25.81
N ARG A 106 -10.93 -19.01 26.77
CA ARG A 106 -10.55 -18.72 28.17
C ARG A 106 -9.66 -19.83 28.76
N GLY A 107 -8.52 -19.43 29.31
CA GLY A 107 -7.57 -20.35 29.96
C GLY A 107 -6.33 -20.71 29.15
N GLY A 108 -6.33 -20.51 27.81
CA GLY A 108 -5.14 -20.72 27.00
C GLY A 108 -4.17 -19.52 27.10
N ALA A 109 -2.96 -19.75 27.67
CA ALA A 109 -1.90 -18.74 27.58
C ALA A 109 -1.37 -18.67 26.15
N ALA A 110 -1.09 -17.46 25.64
CA ALA A 110 -0.35 -17.31 24.40
C ALA A 110 1.12 -17.71 24.64
N SER A 111 1.65 -18.55 23.77
CA SER A 111 3.05 -18.97 23.83
C SER A 111 3.96 -17.95 23.14
N VAL A 112 5.24 -17.93 23.50
CA VAL A 112 6.24 -17.08 22.83
C VAL A 112 6.35 -17.42 21.34
N ASP A 113 6.07 -18.66 20.95
CA ASP A 113 6.05 -19.06 19.53
C ASP A 113 4.97 -18.37 18.70
N GLU A 114 3.98 -17.76 19.35
CA GLU A 114 2.93 -16.99 18.68
C GLU A 114 3.32 -15.54 18.38
N THR A 115 4.44 -15.06 18.93
CA THR A 115 5.00 -13.72 18.64
C THR A 115 5.85 -13.73 17.38
N ARG A 116 5.29 -14.21 16.27
CA ARG A 116 6.00 -14.30 14.97
C ARG A 116 5.38 -13.43 13.90
N ASP A 117 4.28 -12.76 14.23
CA ASP A 117 3.61 -11.91 13.25
C ASP A 117 4.54 -10.76 12.84
N ALA A 118 4.65 -10.59 11.53
CA ALA A 118 5.57 -9.63 10.92
C ALA A 118 5.06 -8.19 10.96
N ARG A 119 3.79 -8.01 11.36
CA ARG A 119 3.11 -6.71 11.51
C ARG A 119 2.25 -6.72 12.77
N SER A 120 1.89 -5.54 13.24
CA SER A 120 1.02 -5.33 14.39
C SER A 120 -0.23 -4.53 13.97
N LEU A 121 -1.09 -5.17 13.13
CA LEU A 121 -2.27 -4.54 12.55
C LEU A 121 -3.43 -4.53 13.55
N VAL A 122 -3.80 -3.36 14.03
CA VAL A 122 -4.85 -3.18 15.04
C VAL A 122 -6.23 -2.88 14.43
N GLY A 123 -6.31 -2.63 13.12
CA GLY A 123 -7.53 -2.23 12.44
C GLY A 123 -8.69 -3.20 12.66
N ALA A 124 -8.47 -4.49 12.40
CA ALA A 124 -9.51 -5.51 12.49
C ALA A 124 -10.13 -5.65 13.90
N ILE A 125 -9.32 -5.57 14.97
CA ILE A 125 -9.84 -5.64 16.34
C ILE A 125 -10.53 -4.32 16.74
N GLY A 126 -10.02 -3.18 16.26
CA GLY A 126 -10.66 -1.87 16.46
C GLY A 126 -12.06 -1.82 15.84
N GLU A 127 -12.21 -2.26 14.60
CA GLU A 127 -13.50 -2.35 13.90
C GLU A 127 -14.46 -3.31 14.60
N ARG A 128 -13.96 -4.46 15.06
CA ARG A 128 -14.78 -5.43 15.81
C ARG A 128 -15.26 -4.86 17.14
N ALA A 129 -14.41 -4.14 17.87
CA ALA A 129 -14.80 -3.47 19.11
C ALA A 129 -15.86 -2.40 18.85
N ALA A 130 -15.69 -1.61 17.81
CA ALA A 130 -16.66 -0.58 17.38
C ALA A 130 -18.00 -1.20 16.96
N ALA A 131 -17.99 -2.23 16.13
CA ALA A 131 -19.20 -2.93 15.70
C ALA A 131 -19.96 -3.60 16.84
N ALA A 132 -19.23 -4.15 17.84
CA ALA A 132 -19.82 -4.73 19.04
C ALA A 132 -20.25 -3.69 20.07
N GLY A 133 -19.84 -2.42 19.94
CA GLY A 133 -20.02 -1.36 20.93
C GLY A 133 -19.37 -1.68 22.30
N ARG A 134 -18.36 -2.54 22.33
CA ARG A 134 -17.66 -3.00 23.53
C ARG A 134 -16.32 -2.28 23.67
N PRO A 135 -15.97 -1.78 24.85
CA PRO A 135 -14.64 -1.22 25.09
C PRO A 135 -13.53 -2.21 24.69
N LEU A 136 -12.44 -1.71 24.12
CA LEU A 136 -11.25 -2.49 23.77
C LEU A 136 -10.20 -2.33 24.88
N LEU A 137 -9.70 -3.44 25.38
CA LEU A 137 -8.53 -3.49 26.25
C LEU A 137 -7.36 -4.08 25.46
N LEU A 138 -6.49 -3.20 25.01
CA LEU A 138 -5.34 -3.53 24.16
C LEU A 138 -4.12 -3.76 25.03
N VAL A 139 -3.50 -4.94 24.94
CA VAL A 139 -2.25 -5.27 25.61
C VAL A 139 -1.15 -5.38 24.55
N THR A 140 -0.15 -4.50 24.61
CA THR A 140 0.88 -4.35 23.58
C THR A 140 2.20 -3.89 24.19
N ASP A 141 3.31 -3.98 23.45
CA ASP A 141 4.57 -3.35 23.80
C ASP A 141 4.58 -1.85 23.44
N GLY A 142 3.56 -1.37 22.73
CA GLY A 142 3.37 0.00 22.31
C GLY A 142 3.76 0.27 20.86
N GLU A 143 4.35 -0.69 20.16
CA GLU A 143 4.78 -0.54 18.76
C GLU A 143 3.74 -1.16 17.83
N ILE A 144 2.66 -0.43 17.55
CA ILE A 144 1.57 -0.92 16.69
C ILE A 144 1.49 -0.16 15.37
N ASP A 145 0.98 -0.86 14.36
CA ASP A 145 0.62 -0.29 13.07
C ASP A 145 -0.85 0.16 13.08
N GLU A 146 -1.22 1.09 12.19
CA GLU A 146 -2.60 1.56 11.98
C GLU A 146 -3.25 2.16 13.25
N ARG A 147 -2.46 2.85 14.08
CA ARG A 147 -2.98 3.47 15.33
C ARG A 147 -4.21 4.36 15.11
N GLU A 148 -4.39 4.90 13.91
CA GLU A 148 -5.51 5.74 13.51
C GLU A 148 -6.84 5.00 13.63
N SER A 149 -6.84 3.69 13.43
CA SER A 149 -8.00 2.82 13.58
C SER A 149 -8.55 2.82 15.01
N LEU A 150 -7.68 3.07 16.01
CA LEU A 150 -8.06 3.16 17.41
C LEU A 150 -8.86 4.42 17.76
N ALA A 151 -8.85 5.46 16.92
CA ALA A 151 -9.62 6.67 17.15
C ALA A 151 -11.14 6.40 17.22
N ARG A 152 -11.60 5.35 16.54
CA ARG A 152 -13.01 4.90 16.53
C ARG A 152 -13.35 3.92 17.65
N ALA A 153 -12.37 3.51 18.45
CA ALA A 153 -12.61 2.57 19.54
C ALA A 153 -13.63 3.14 20.53
N PRO A 154 -14.57 2.31 21.05
CA PRO A 154 -15.62 2.75 21.97
C PRO A 154 -15.06 3.41 23.24
N ARG A 155 -15.84 4.32 23.84
CA ARG A 155 -15.46 4.94 25.12
C ARG A 155 -15.14 3.88 26.18
N GLY A 156 -14.14 4.16 27.02
CA GLY A 156 -13.66 3.19 28.02
C GLY A 156 -12.61 2.21 27.49
N SER A 157 -12.29 2.25 26.17
CA SER A 157 -11.16 1.52 25.61
C SER A 157 -9.85 2.04 26.18
N ARG A 158 -8.92 1.11 26.48
CA ARG A 158 -7.61 1.42 27.09
C ARG A 158 -6.51 0.58 26.49
N ALA A 159 -5.30 1.16 26.44
CA ALA A 159 -4.06 0.42 26.18
C ALA A 159 -3.31 0.16 27.48
N ILE A 160 -2.88 -1.08 27.66
CA ILE A 160 -1.89 -1.53 28.65
C ILE A 160 -0.60 -1.74 27.86
N VAL A 161 0.38 -0.89 28.09
CA VAL A 161 1.66 -0.95 27.39
C VAL A 161 2.72 -1.51 28.33
N LEU A 162 3.35 -2.60 27.92
CA LEU A 162 4.38 -3.32 28.64
C LEU A 162 5.64 -3.36 27.78
N PRO A 163 6.45 -2.29 27.76
CA PRO A 163 7.61 -2.23 26.89
C PRO A 163 8.65 -3.28 27.29
N PRO A 164 9.15 -4.11 26.35
CA PRO A 164 10.23 -5.04 26.63
C PRO A 164 11.53 -4.30 26.93
N THR A 165 12.40 -4.96 27.71
CA THR A 165 13.76 -4.44 27.95
C THR A 165 14.59 -4.65 26.70
N ARG A 166 14.91 -3.55 25.99
CA ARG A 166 15.73 -3.57 24.79
C ARG A 166 17.23 -3.55 25.15
N GLY A 167 18.04 -4.25 24.36
CA GLY A 167 19.49 -4.13 24.35
C GLY A 167 19.99 -3.00 23.46
N THR A 168 21.31 -2.91 23.26
CA THR A 168 21.88 -2.18 22.14
C THR A 168 21.59 -2.96 20.85
N ASP A 169 21.25 -2.26 19.78
CA ASP A 169 20.86 -2.87 18.51
C ASP A 169 21.17 -1.91 17.36
N ALA A 170 21.80 -2.42 16.30
CA ALA A 170 22.11 -1.70 15.07
C ALA A 170 21.47 -2.45 13.90
N ALA A 171 20.48 -1.88 13.27
CA ALA A 171 19.75 -2.49 12.18
C ALA A 171 20.03 -1.84 10.83
N VAL A 172 19.94 -2.60 9.75
CA VAL A 172 19.80 -2.06 8.40
C VAL A 172 18.35 -1.68 8.16
N VAL A 173 18.02 -0.41 8.41
CA VAL A 173 16.66 0.12 8.25
C VAL A 173 16.29 0.28 6.77
N GLY A 174 17.26 0.56 5.91
CA GLY A 174 17.04 0.71 4.48
C GLY A 174 18.28 0.42 3.65
N LEU A 175 18.06 -0.09 2.44
CA LEU A 175 19.09 -0.24 1.41
C LEU A 175 18.49 0.23 0.09
N THR A 176 19.07 1.28 -0.48
CA THR A 176 18.63 1.86 -1.74
C THR A 176 19.74 1.79 -2.78
N LEU A 177 19.40 1.20 -3.92
CA LEU A 177 20.23 1.19 -5.12
C LEU A 177 19.36 1.51 -6.34
N PRO A 178 19.93 1.99 -7.45
CA PRO A 178 19.26 2.01 -8.73
C PRO A 178 18.76 0.60 -9.09
N PRO A 179 17.51 0.46 -9.60
CA PRO A 179 16.93 -0.86 -9.93
C PRO A 179 17.66 -1.56 -11.08
N SER A 180 18.46 -0.82 -11.84
CA SER A 180 19.25 -1.37 -12.96
C SER A 180 20.52 -0.56 -13.21
N GLY A 181 21.48 -1.16 -13.87
CA GLY A 181 22.76 -0.56 -14.26
C GLY A 181 23.36 -1.24 -15.48
N SER A 182 24.42 -0.65 -16.04
CA SER A 182 25.25 -1.29 -17.06
C SER A 182 26.49 -1.89 -16.40
N GLU A 183 27.06 -2.94 -17.01
CA GLU A 183 28.33 -3.52 -16.55
C GLU A 183 29.48 -2.49 -16.47
N ARG A 184 29.38 -1.37 -17.16
CA ARG A 184 30.38 -0.30 -17.16
C ARG A 184 30.15 0.77 -16.10
N ASP A 185 29.05 0.66 -15.35
CA ASP A 185 28.65 1.69 -14.39
C ASP A 185 29.21 1.38 -13.00
N THR A 186 29.39 2.46 -12.24
CA THR A 186 29.57 2.41 -10.79
C THR A 186 28.37 3.13 -10.18
N VAL A 187 27.49 2.38 -9.53
CA VAL A 187 26.30 2.94 -8.88
C VAL A 187 26.60 3.25 -7.41
N THR A 188 25.79 4.10 -6.79
CA THR A 188 25.90 4.38 -5.36
C THR A 188 24.80 3.64 -4.61
N ALA A 189 25.20 2.83 -3.63
CA ALA A 189 24.31 2.26 -2.64
C ALA A 189 24.21 3.21 -1.44
N GLU A 190 22.99 3.47 -0.98
CA GLU A 190 22.74 4.17 0.27
C GLU A 190 22.18 3.19 1.28
N VAL A 191 22.92 2.97 2.38
CA VAL A 191 22.53 2.10 3.49
C VAL A 191 22.14 2.97 4.67
N LEU A 192 20.90 2.85 5.11
CA LEU A 192 20.43 3.53 6.32
C LEU A 192 20.56 2.58 7.50
N VAL A 193 21.42 2.92 8.45
CA VAL A 193 21.61 2.19 9.71
C VAL A 193 20.88 2.92 10.81
N GLY A 194 20.05 2.21 11.56
CA GLY A 194 19.31 2.75 12.69
C GLY A 194 19.66 2.06 14.00
N ALA A 195 19.44 2.73 15.12
CA ALA A 195 19.67 2.21 16.46
C ALA A 195 18.38 2.16 17.27
N ASP A 196 18.25 1.16 18.17
CA ASP A 196 17.11 1.03 19.08
C ASP A 196 17.20 1.98 20.29
N ALA A 197 16.30 1.86 21.23
CA ALA A 197 16.10 2.72 22.39
C ALA A 197 17.36 2.90 23.27
N ARG A 198 18.31 1.97 23.25
CA ARG A 198 19.61 2.06 23.95
C ARG A 198 20.77 2.47 23.06
N GLY A 199 20.48 2.82 21.80
CA GLY A 199 21.52 3.14 20.83
C GLY A 199 22.21 1.89 20.29
N ALA A 200 23.27 2.11 19.51
CA ALA A 200 24.12 1.06 18.94
C ALA A 200 25.59 1.39 19.16
N GLY A 201 26.42 0.36 19.37
CA GLY A 201 27.87 0.51 19.40
C GLY A 201 28.44 0.91 18.05
N ALA A 202 29.71 1.32 18.02
CA ALA A 202 30.43 1.50 16.76
C ALA A 202 30.52 0.17 16.00
N GLY A 203 30.49 0.24 14.68
CA GLY A 203 30.44 -0.95 13.85
C GLY A 203 30.92 -0.70 12.42
N VAL A 204 30.63 -1.65 11.56
CA VAL A 204 30.97 -1.62 10.13
C VAL A 204 29.77 -2.05 9.31
N VAL A 205 29.47 -1.30 8.26
CA VAL A 205 28.56 -1.72 7.19
C VAL A 205 29.36 -2.36 6.07
N ARG A 206 28.97 -3.55 5.68
CA ARG A 206 29.51 -4.26 4.52
C ARG A 206 28.45 -4.35 3.44
N LEU A 207 28.83 -4.09 2.22
CA LEU A 207 28.00 -4.31 1.05
C LEU A 207 28.54 -5.47 0.24
N LEU A 208 27.69 -6.45 0.03
CA LEU A 208 28.02 -7.64 -0.75
C LEU A 208 27.24 -7.61 -2.07
N LEU A 209 27.86 -8.08 -3.15
CA LEU A 209 27.17 -8.45 -4.39
C LEU A 209 27.39 -9.93 -4.63
N ASP A 210 26.30 -10.68 -4.79
CA ASP A 210 26.32 -12.14 -4.93
C ASP A 210 27.29 -12.81 -3.94
N GLU A 211 27.10 -12.49 -2.65
CA GLU A 211 27.86 -12.99 -1.49
C GLU A 211 29.34 -12.54 -1.40
N ARG A 212 29.83 -11.69 -2.30
CA ARG A 212 31.18 -11.13 -2.22
C ARG A 212 31.17 -9.71 -1.69
N VAL A 213 31.95 -9.46 -0.66
CA VAL A 213 32.14 -8.09 -0.12
C VAL A 213 32.82 -7.21 -1.17
N ILE A 214 32.18 -6.10 -1.51
CA ILE A 214 32.68 -5.16 -2.51
C ILE A 214 33.02 -3.80 -1.93
N ALA A 215 32.41 -3.44 -0.80
CA ALA A 215 32.67 -2.19 -0.11
C ALA A 215 32.40 -2.33 1.40
N GLU A 216 33.17 -1.60 2.20
CA GLU A 216 32.98 -1.51 3.65
C GLU A 216 33.07 -0.05 4.08
N SER A 217 32.36 0.33 5.12
CA SER A 217 32.43 1.64 5.73
C SER A 217 32.21 1.56 7.24
N PRO A 218 33.00 2.28 8.04
CA PRO A 218 32.76 2.35 9.48
C PRO A 218 31.49 3.14 9.76
N VAL A 219 30.79 2.74 10.84
CA VAL A 219 29.64 3.43 11.42
C VAL A 219 30.00 3.83 12.83
N ALA A 220 29.81 5.09 13.16
CA ALA A 220 30.02 5.58 14.53
C ALA A 220 28.96 4.99 15.48
N ALA A 221 29.23 5.03 16.78
CA ALA A 221 28.21 4.69 17.77
C ALA A 221 26.99 5.63 17.60
N LEU A 222 25.80 5.04 17.59
CA LEU A 222 24.54 5.76 17.42
C LEU A 222 23.82 5.94 18.75
N GLY A 223 23.33 7.14 18.99
CA GLY A 223 22.45 7.41 20.13
C GLY A 223 21.07 6.72 19.99
N PRO A 224 20.24 6.78 21.06
CA PRO A 224 18.91 6.19 21.04
C PRO A 224 18.04 6.69 19.86
N HIS A 225 17.53 5.74 19.06
CA HIS A 225 16.71 6.00 17.87
C HIS A 225 17.37 6.95 16.83
N ALA A 226 18.69 7.00 16.83
CA ALA A 226 19.43 7.75 15.80
C ALA A 226 19.61 6.89 14.55
N GLU A 227 19.71 7.56 13.40
CA GLU A 227 19.95 6.95 12.11
C GLU A 227 21.16 7.59 11.44
N GLN A 228 21.90 6.81 10.68
CA GLN A 228 23.04 7.25 9.88
C GLN A 228 22.95 6.67 8.46
N ALA A 229 23.01 7.53 7.45
CA ALA A 229 23.12 7.10 6.06
C ALA A 229 24.61 6.89 5.70
N VAL A 230 24.90 5.74 5.11
CA VAL A 230 26.22 5.35 4.63
C VAL A 230 26.16 5.16 3.12
N ARG A 231 27.00 5.87 2.36
CA ARG A 231 27.07 5.79 0.91
C ARG A 231 28.26 4.97 0.47
N LEU A 232 28.00 3.94 -0.32
CA LEU A 232 28.99 3.00 -0.81
C LEU A 232 28.99 2.97 -2.33
N ARG A 233 30.15 2.97 -2.95
CA ARG A 233 30.29 2.87 -4.40
C ARG A 233 30.32 1.40 -4.82
N VAL A 234 29.51 1.07 -5.81
CA VAL A 234 29.26 -0.31 -6.28
C VAL A 234 29.66 -0.42 -7.75
N PRO A 235 30.85 -0.93 -8.07
CA PRO A 235 31.21 -1.23 -9.46
C PRO A 235 30.43 -2.45 -9.94
N LEU A 236 29.80 -2.34 -11.12
CA LEU A 236 29.03 -3.42 -11.75
C LEU A 236 29.86 -4.20 -12.79
N ALA A 237 31.13 -3.90 -12.95
CA ALA A 237 32.00 -4.52 -13.95
C ALA A 237 32.04 -6.05 -13.85
N GLY A 238 31.91 -6.70 -15.01
CA GLY A 238 31.93 -8.16 -15.13
C GLY A 238 30.68 -8.87 -14.59
N ARG A 239 29.56 -8.14 -14.43
CA ARG A 239 28.31 -8.68 -13.94
C ARG A 239 27.24 -8.47 -14.99
N ALA A 240 26.48 -9.52 -15.31
CA ALA A 240 25.34 -9.45 -16.21
C ALA A 240 24.14 -10.21 -15.60
N GLY A 241 22.93 -9.73 -15.90
CA GLY A 241 21.69 -10.31 -15.38
C GLY A 241 21.30 -9.75 -14.01
N THR A 242 20.46 -10.48 -13.29
CA THR A 242 19.97 -10.03 -11.97
C THR A 242 21.00 -10.31 -10.88
N VAL A 243 21.54 -9.25 -10.30
CA VAL A 243 22.53 -9.26 -9.22
C VAL A 243 21.83 -8.90 -7.90
N VAL A 244 22.18 -9.58 -6.82
CA VAL A 244 21.66 -9.26 -5.48
C VAL A 244 22.71 -8.50 -4.68
N ALA A 245 22.36 -7.28 -4.30
CA ALA A 245 23.11 -6.51 -3.33
C ALA A 245 22.57 -6.76 -1.92
N ARG A 246 23.48 -7.04 -0.97
CA ARG A 246 23.16 -7.25 0.43
C ARG A 246 24.00 -6.31 1.29
N ALA A 247 23.33 -5.49 2.09
CA ALA A 247 23.99 -4.72 3.16
C ALA A 247 23.93 -5.52 4.46
N VAL A 248 25.03 -5.54 5.19
CA VAL A 248 25.14 -6.17 6.50
C VAL A 248 25.78 -5.16 7.44
N VAL A 249 25.14 -4.90 8.59
CA VAL A 249 25.74 -4.14 9.69
C VAL A 249 26.28 -5.11 10.73
N ALA A 250 27.44 -4.83 11.27
CA ALA A 250 27.99 -5.55 12.41
C ALA A 250 28.43 -4.52 13.46
N SER A 251 27.80 -4.52 14.62
CA SER A 251 28.00 -3.58 15.71
C SER A 251 28.35 -4.30 17.00
N ALA A 252 29.17 -3.66 17.83
CA ALA A 252 29.54 -4.21 19.13
C ALA A 252 28.33 -4.26 20.08
N GLY A 253 28.07 -5.42 20.66
CA GLY A 253 26.99 -5.60 21.65
C GLY A 253 25.60 -5.71 21.06
N ASP A 254 25.49 -5.88 19.75
CA ASP A 254 24.23 -6.14 19.07
C ASP A 254 23.57 -7.42 19.54
N ARG A 255 22.24 -7.37 19.77
CA ARG A 255 21.47 -8.51 20.26
C ARG A 255 20.36 -8.97 19.31
N GLU A 256 20.20 -8.31 18.13
CA GLU A 256 19.14 -8.63 17.19
C GLU A 256 19.65 -8.88 15.78
N ALA A 257 20.22 -10.06 15.56
CA ALA A 257 20.83 -10.41 14.28
C ALA A 257 19.84 -10.54 13.10
N ARG A 258 18.53 -10.62 13.35
CA ARG A 258 17.53 -10.76 12.29
C ARG A 258 17.31 -9.49 11.47
N ASN A 259 17.71 -8.32 11.99
CA ASN A 259 17.56 -7.01 11.35
C ASN A 259 18.88 -6.42 10.81
N ASP A 260 20.00 -7.13 10.98
CA ASP A 260 21.32 -6.70 10.54
C ASP A 260 21.48 -6.67 9.03
N THR A 261 20.52 -7.20 8.28
CA THR A 261 20.68 -7.44 6.85
C THR A 261 19.50 -6.91 6.06
N ALA A 262 19.78 -6.20 4.97
CA ALA A 262 18.81 -5.89 3.94
C ALA A 262 19.35 -6.29 2.56
N SER A 263 18.46 -6.70 1.68
CA SER A 263 18.83 -7.12 0.31
C SER A 263 17.98 -6.39 -0.73
N VAL A 264 18.57 -6.13 -1.89
CA VAL A 264 17.91 -5.56 -3.05
C VAL A 264 18.44 -6.23 -4.31
N ALA A 265 17.56 -6.50 -5.27
CA ALA A 265 17.95 -6.99 -6.58
C ALA A 265 18.11 -5.81 -7.55
N LEU A 266 19.16 -5.84 -8.36
CA LEU A 266 19.34 -4.92 -9.47
C LEU A 266 19.59 -5.69 -10.77
N GLU A 267 19.09 -5.15 -11.88
CA GLU A 267 19.30 -5.73 -13.20
C GLU A 267 20.54 -5.10 -13.85
N VAL A 268 21.52 -5.90 -14.22
CA VAL A 268 22.74 -5.44 -14.89
C VAL A 268 22.69 -5.90 -16.35
N SER A 269 22.73 -4.96 -17.27
CA SER A 269 22.66 -5.23 -18.71
C SER A 269 23.71 -4.44 -19.46
N ASP A 270 24.38 -5.11 -20.41
CA ASP A 270 25.31 -4.47 -21.35
C ASP A 270 24.61 -3.52 -22.32
N VAL A 271 23.35 -3.76 -22.62
CA VAL A 271 22.57 -2.93 -23.53
C VAL A 271 22.00 -1.75 -22.75
N PRO A 272 22.29 -0.50 -23.17
CA PRO A 272 21.72 0.67 -22.48
C PRO A 272 20.19 0.61 -22.54
N ALA A 273 19.57 0.58 -21.38
CA ALA A 273 18.12 0.46 -21.29
C ALA A 273 17.42 1.63 -21.97
N VAL A 274 17.93 2.86 -21.72
CA VAL A 274 17.41 4.10 -22.31
C VAL A 274 18.58 4.94 -22.81
N VAL A 275 18.48 5.43 -24.05
CA VAL A 275 19.41 6.40 -24.61
C VAL A 275 18.63 7.67 -24.97
N PHE A 276 19.04 8.78 -24.39
CA PHE A 276 18.51 10.12 -24.68
C PHE A 276 19.53 10.89 -25.51
N VAL A 277 19.11 11.35 -26.67
CA VAL A 277 19.98 12.15 -27.56
C VAL A 277 19.27 13.45 -27.90
N SER A 278 19.89 14.58 -27.56
CA SER A 278 19.38 15.88 -28.00
C SER A 278 20.31 16.48 -29.05
N ALA A 279 19.77 16.71 -30.23
CA ALA A 279 20.49 17.39 -31.32
C ALA A 279 20.49 18.92 -31.15
N ASN A 280 19.53 19.47 -30.40
CA ASN A 280 19.39 20.89 -30.10
C ASN A 280 18.97 21.01 -28.61
N PRO A 281 19.93 20.89 -27.66
CA PRO A 281 19.59 20.90 -26.24
C PRO A 281 19.00 22.25 -25.82
N ASP A 282 17.82 22.19 -25.21
CA ASP A 282 17.03 23.30 -24.71
C ASP A 282 16.37 22.94 -23.36
N PHE A 283 15.41 23.76 -22.91
CA PHE A 283 14.67 23.52 -21.68
C PHE A 283 13.73 22.32 -21.77
N ASP A 284 13.17 22.01 -22.94
CA ASP A 284 12.33 20.81 -23.15
C ASP A 284 13.17 19.55 -23.05
N ALA A 285 14.37 19.52 -23.64
CA ALA A 285 15.30 18.39 -23.50
C ALA A 285 15.65 18.14 -22.04
N ARG A 286 15.93 19.20 -21.27
CA ARG A 286 16.27 19.11 -19.85
C ARG A 286 15.10 18.57 -19.02
N ALA A 287 13.89 19.10 -19.24
CA ALA A 287 12.70 18.70 -18.53
C ALA A 287 12.32 17.25 -18.85
N ALA A 288 12.32 16.86 -20.13
CA ALA A 288 12.05 15.51 -20.59
C ALA A 288 13.05 14.51 -20.04
N LEU A 289 14.35 14.81 -20.04
CA LEU A 289 15.38 13.93 -19.50
C LEU A 289 15.18 13.69 -18.00
N GLY A 290 14.77 14.71 -17.23
CA GLY A 290 14.45 14.59 -15.82
C GLY A 290 13.34 13.56 -15.55
N VAL A 291 12.27 13.60 -16.35
CA VAL A 291 11.16 12.63 -16.22
C VAL A 291 11.57 11.25 -16.72
N VAL A 292 12.30 11.15 -17.83
CA VAL A 292 12.80 9.84 -18.33
C VAL A 292 13.63 9.10 -17.27
N ARG A 293 14.46 9.84 -16.53
CA ARG A 293 15.24 9.28 -15.41
C ARG A 293 14.36 8.84 -14.24
N GLY A 294 13.34 9.62 -13.89
CA GLY A 294 12.48 9.34 -12.74
C GLY A 294 11.42 8.28 -13.00
N ALA A 295 10.79 8.30 -14.16
CA ALA A 295 9.61 7.47 -14.43
C ALA A 295 9.91 5.99 -14.68
N LEU A 296 11.04 5.67 -15.31
CA LEU A 296 11.32 4.30 -15.74
C LEU A 296 12.19 3.52 -14.75
N GLY A 297 12.90 4.19 -13.83
CA GLY A 297 13.86 3.55 -12.94
C GLY A 297 14.98 2.78 -13.67
N LEU A 298 15.23 3.12 -14.93
CA LEU A 298 16.21 2.48 -15.79
C LEU A 298 17.43 3.39 -15.97
N PRO A 299 18.65 2.85 -16.21
CA PRO A 299 19.82 3.66 -16.53
C PRO A 299 19.60 4.43 -17.83
N VAL A 300 19.79 5.74 -17.76
CA VAL A 300 19.67 6.63 -18.92
C VAL A 300 21.04 7.13 -19.30
N ARG A 301 21.48 6.88 -20.53
CA ARG A 301 22.63 7.53 -21.11
C ARG A 301 22.18 8.71 -21.95
N ALA A 302 22.64 9.92 -21.59
CA ALA A 302 22.24 11.13 -22.28
C ALA A 302 23.42 11.77 -23.02
N PHE A 303 23.16 12.23 -24.25
CA PHE A 303 24.14 12.90 -25.12
C PHE A 303 23.55 14.18 -25.68
N TYR A 304 24.35 15.24 -25.67
CA TYR A 304 24.01 16.55 -26.20
C TYR A 304 24.93 16.93 -27.36
N ARG A 305 24.36 17.41 -28.45
CA ARG A 305 25.09 18.04 -29.53
C ARG A 305 25.25 19.51 -29.22
N VAL A 306 26.46 19.95 -28.93
CA VAL A 306 26.75 21.36 -28.59
C VAL A 306 27.14 22.20 -29.82
N ALA A 307 27.60 21.54 -30.87
CA ALA A 307 27.88 22.14 -32.17
C ALA A 307 27.86 21.03 -33.26
N PRO A 308 27.81 21.37 -34.55
CA PRO A 308 27.96 20.38 -35.62
C PRO A 308 29.19 19.50 -35.41
N GLY A 309 28.98 18.17 -35.33
CA GLY A 309 30.03 17.19 -35.07
C GLY A 309 30.56 17.13 -33.63
N ALA A 310 30.13 18.03 -32.76
CA ALA A 310 30.61 18.07 -31.36
C ALA A 310 29.55 17.55 -30.38
N TRP A 311 29.79 16.37 -29.84
CA TRP A 311 28.92 15.71 -28.87
C TRP A 311 29.52 15.68 -27.49
N ARG A 312 28.65 15.70 -26.46
CA ARG A 312 29.06 15.60 -25.06
C ARG A 312 28.15 14.66 -24.30
N ARG A 313 28.70 13.97 -23.30
CA ARG A 313 27.90 13.28 -22.28
C ARG A 313 27.24 14.32 -21.39
N GLU A 314 25.95 14.17 -21.12
CA GLU A 314 25.21 15.14 -20.29
C GLU A 314 25.75 15.22 -18.86
N GLU A 315 26.03 14.09 -18.23
CA GLU A 315 26.45 14.04 -16.81
C GLU A 315 27.82 14.69 -16.55
N SER A 316 28.79 14.45 -17.41
CA SER A 316 30.17 14.88 -17.21
C SER A 316 30.61 16.01 -18.13
N LEU A 317 29.79 16.34 -19.12
CA LEU A 317 30.12 17.24 -20.24
C LEU A 317 31.40 16.82 -21.00
N ALA A 318 31.87 15.59 -20.80
CA ALA A 318 33.03 15.07 -21.51
C ALA A 318 32.74 14.93 -23.01
N PRO A 319 33.70 15.25 -23.88
CA PRO A 319 33.56 15.08 -25.32
C PRO A 319 33.39 13.60 -25.67
N VAL A 320 32.57 13.33 -26.67
CA VAL A 320 32.27 11.98 -27.17
C VAL A 320 32.22 12.00 -28.68
N ASP A 321 32.79 10.98 -29.31
CA ASP A 321 32.70 10.81 -30.75
C ASP A 321 31.27 10.48 -31.20
N GLU A 322 30.84 11.06 -32.32
CA GLU A 322 29.53 10.78 -32.90
C GLU A 322 29.27 9.30 -33.14
N ALA A 323 30.33 8.55 -33.51
CA ALA A 323 30.23 7.11 -33.70
C ALA A 323 29.77 6.37 -32.42
N VAL A 324 30.22 6.82 -31.25
CA VAL A 324 29.79 6.27 -29.94
C VAL A 324 28.32 6.59 -29.66
N VAL A 325 27.89 7.82 -29.96
CA VAL A 325 26.49 8.23 -29.82
C VAL A 325 25.58 7.41 -30.73
N ARG A 326 25.98 7.22 -32.00
CA ARG A 326 25.25 6.40 -32.97
C ARG A 326 25.19 4.92 -32.57
N ALA A 327 26.29 4.38 -32.04
CA ALA A 327 26.32 3.01 -31.55
C ALA A 327 25.36 2.83 -30.37
N ALA A 328 25.41 3.72 -29.37
CA ALA A 328 24.48 3.70 -28.23
C ALA A 328 23.01 3.80 -28.69
N ALA A 329 22.71 4.71 -29.63
CA ALA A 329 21.37 4.87 -30.17
C ALA A 329 20.85 3.60 -30.89
N ARG A 330 21.73 2.87 -31.61
CA ARG A 330 21.36 1.61 -32.27
C ARG A 330 21.07 0.47 -31.32
N GLU A 331 21.75 0.42 -30.20
CA GLU A 331 21.61 -0.63 -29.18
C GLU A 331 20.52 -0.32 -28.16
N ALA A 332 19.98 0.90 -28.13
CA ALA A 332 19.01 1.32 -27.14
C ALA A 332 17.75 0.46 -27.13
N GLY A 333 17.35 0.04 -25.94
CA GLY A 333 16.06 -0.59 -25.71
C GLY A 333 14.90 0.41 -25.79
N LEU A 334 15.13 1.65 -25.38
CA LEU A 334 14.29 2.83 -25.62
C LEU A 334 15.19 3.97 -26.07
N LEU A 335 14.93 4.50 -27.26
CA LEU A 335 15.62 5.65 -27.79
C LEU A 335 14.72 6.88 -27.74
N VAL A 336 15.19 7.94 -27.09
CA VAL A 336 14.54 9.25 -27.08
C VAL A 336 15.41 10.20 -27.89
N LEU A 337 14.88 10.72 -29.01
CA LEU A 337 15.54 11.68 -29.88
C LEU A 337 14.85 13.04 -29.76
N HIS A 338 15.57 14.05 -29.35
CA HIS A 338 15.07 15.42 -29.22
C HIS A 338 15.71 16.34 -30.25
N GLY A 339 14.88 17.21 -30.82
CA GLY A 339 15.29 18.25 -31.78
C GLY A 339 15.50 17.69 -33.20
N ASP A 340 16.44 18.26 -33.93
CA ASP A 340 16.73 17.87 -35.33
C ASP A 340 17.35 16.48 -35.41
N THR A 341 16.50 15.50 -35.67
CA THR A 341 16.89 14.10 -35.81
C THR A 341 17.46 13.74 -37.17
N ALA A 342 17.41 14.64 -38.15
CA ALA A 342 17.98 14.42 -39.49
C ALA A 342 19.49 14.18 -39.46
N VAL A 343 20.16 14.66 -38.39
CA VAL A 343 21.57 14.36 -38.10
C VAL A 343 21.87 12.86 -38.12
N PHE A 344 20.92 12.01 -37.79
CA PHE A 344 21.08 10.56 -37.77
C PHE A 344 20.54 9.86 -39.02
N GLY A 345 20.08 10.60 -40.04
CA GLY A 345 19.36 10.05 -41.20
C GLY A 345 17.92 9.68 -40.84
N ALA A 346 17.45 8.53 -41.27
CA ALA A 346 16.07 8.10 -40.95
C ALA A 346 15.94 7.68 -39.47
N PRO A 347 15.34 8.51 -38.60
CA PRO A 347 15.30 8.22 -37.17
C PRO A 347 14.58 6.91 -36.83
N ARG A 348 13.58 6.54 -37.63
CA ARG A 348 12.82 5.30 -37.48
C ARG A 348 13.64 4.02 -37.75
N ALA A 349 14.77 4.17 -38.46
CA ALA A 349 15.70 3.05 -38.68
C ALA A 349 16.73 2.87 -37.56
N LEU A 350 16.84 3.85 -36.67
CA LEU A 350 17.75 3.80 -35.52
C LEU A 350 17.14 3.00 -34.35
N GLY A 351 17.96 2.16 -33.76
CA GLY A 351 17.60 1.41 -32.54
C GLY A 351 16.71 0.19 -32.79
N ARG A 352 16.77 -0.73 -31.86
CA ARG A 352 16.01 -2.00 -31.88
C ARG A 352 14.72 -1.94 -31.05
N GLY A 353 14.69 -1.08 -30.06
CA GLY A 353 13.60 -0.94 -29.11
C GLY A 353 12.62 0.19 -29.47
N ALA A 354 11.80 0.59 -28.50
CA ALA A 354 10.84 1.68 -28.67
C ALA A 354 11.53 3.02 -28.99
N LEU A 355 10.82 3.91 -29.65
CA LEU A 355 11.33 5.22 -30.10
C LEU A 355 10.39 6.35 -29.65
N ALA A 356 10.95 7.38 -29.03
CA ALA A 356 10.30 8.66 -28.85
C ALA A 356 11.01 9.74 -29.67
N LEU A 357 10.27 10.46 -30.52
CA LEU A 357 10.71 11.65 -31.22
C LEU A 357 10.12 12.87 -30.51
N VAL A 358 10.97 13.77 -30.03
CA VAL A 358 10.57 14.89 -29.17
C VAL A 358 10.96 16.21 -29.84
N ALA A 359 10.00 17.11 -29.95
CA ALA A 359 10.18 18.45 -30.53
C ALA A 359 10.98 18.45 -31.85
N PRO A 360 10.57 17.66 -32.87
CA PRO A 360 11.24 17.73 -34.18
C PRO A 360 11.13 19.14 -34.74
N PRO A 361 12.17 19.62 -35.44
CA PRO A 361 12.18 21.00 -35.96
C PRO A 361 11.05 21.24 -36.93
N ARG A 362 10.53 22.45 -36.93
CA ARG A 362 9.51 22.90 -37.89
C ARG A 362 10.14 23.07 -39.28
N PRO A 363 9.44 22.70 -40.36
CA PRO A 363 9.86 23.08 -41.69
C PRO A 363 9.93 24.62 -41.84
N VAL A 364 10.96 25.12 -42.51
CA VAL A 364 11.14 26.54 -42.74
C VAL A 364 9.97 27.06 -43.58
N GLY A 365 9.26 28.09 -43.09
CA GLY A 365 8.13 28.74 -43.82
C GLY A 365 6.73 28.37 -43.27
N ASP A 366 6.62 27.53 -42.27
CA ASP A 366 5.32 27.08 -41.71
C ASP A 366 5.02 27.81 -40.38
N GLU A 367 5.09 29.14 -40.36
CA GLU A 367 4.82 29.93 -39.16
C GLU A 367 3.33 30.28 -39.05
N GLU A 368 2.55 29.46 -38.35
CA GLU A 368 1.25 29.88 -37.84
C GLU A 368 1.47 30.68 -36.55
N GLY A 369 1.33 32.02 -36.63
CA GLY A 369 1.40 32.89 -35.47
C GLY A 369 0.26 32.61 -34.49
N GLY A 370 0.53 32.76 -33.19
CA GLY A 370 -0.47 32.64 -32.11
C GLY A 370 -0.11 31.67 -31.01
N GLU A 371 -0.90 31.70 -29.92
CA GLU A 371 -0.70 30.81 -28.79
C GLU A 371 -1.47 29.51 -29.01
N TRP A 372 -0.80 28.40 -28.80
CA TRP A 372 -1.38 27.06 -28.87
C TRP A 372 -1.62 26.50 -27.47
N TYR A 373 -2.76 25.90 -27.27
CA TYR A 373 -3.14 25.30 -25.98
C TYR A 373 -3.40 23.81 -26.14
N ALA A 374 -2.86 23.04 -25.21
CA ALA A 374 -3.10 21.61 -25.16
C ALA A 374 -4.51 21.29 -24.63
N PHE A 375 -5.13 20.27 -25.19
CA PHE A 375 -6.40 19.75 -24.68
C PHE A 375 -6.50 18.23 -24.89
N ALA A 376 -7.47 17.62 -24.18
CA ALA A 376 -7.68 16.18 -24.24
C ALA A 376 -8.01 15.74 -25.67
N ALA A 377 -7.30 14.74 -26.15
CA ALA A 377 -7.56 14.07 -27.40
C ALA A 377 -8.65 12.97 -27.24
N PRO A 378 -9.11 12.38 -28.34
CA PRO A 378 -9.95 11.19 -28.31
C PRO A 378 -9.34 10.04 -27.49
N PRO A 379 -10.12 8.98 -27.17
CA PRO A 379 -9.60 7.83 -26.44
C PRO A 379 -8.30 7.30 -27.01
N SER A 380 -7.29 7.19 -26.17
CA SER A 380 -5.94 6.76 -26.54
C SER A 380 -5.31 5.96 -25.39
N PRO A 381 -4.20 5.26 -25.61
CA PRO A 381 -3.47 4.60 -24.53
C PRO A 381 -3.02 5.54 -23.39
N LEU A 382 -2.95 6.85 -23.63
CA LEU A 382 -2.60 7.85 -22.63
C LEU A 382 -3.81 8.34 -21.81
N ALA A 383 -5.05 8.07 -22.24
CA ALA A 383 -6.26 8.57 -21.60
C ALA A 383 -6.35 8.28 -20.09
N PRO A 384 -5.98 7.09 -19.57
CA PRO A 384 -5.99 6.83 -18.13
C PRO A 384 -5.05 7.75 -17.35
N ALA A 385 -3.84 7.98 -17.85
CA ALA A 385 -2.87 8.87 -17.22
C ALA A 385 -3.30 10.34 -17.23
N LEU A 386 -4.02 10.75 -18.26
CA LEU A 386 -4.45 12.14 -18.48
C LEU A 386 -5.85 12.45 -17.91
N SER A 387 -6.52 11.49 -17.29
CA SER A 387 -7.91 11.63 -16.83
C SER A 387 -8.13 12.72 -15.77
N SER A 388 -7.10 13.03 -14.97
CA SER A 388 -7.16 14.05 -13.90
C SER A 388 -6.58 15.41 -14.30
N VAL A 389 -6.20 15.60 -15.56
CA VAL A 389 -5.56 16.85 -16.02
C VAL A 389 -6.59 17.95 -16.18
N VAL A 390 -6.32 19.12 -15.57
CA VAL A 390 -7.13 20.35 -15.71
C VAL A 390 -6.55 21.19 -16.85
N TRP A 391 -7.05 20.96 -18.05
CA TRP A 391 -6.51 21.51 -19.30
C TRP A 391 -6.50 23.04 -19.37
N ASP A 392 -7.54 23.70 -18.89
CA ASP A 392 -7.70 25.16 -18.98
C ASP A 392 -6.70 25.94 -18.10
N SER A 393 -5.99 25.26 -17.21
CA SER A 393 -5.01 25.87 -16.30
C SER A 393 -3.56 25.77 -16.80
N LEU A 394 -3.35 25.10 -17.94
CA LEU A 394 -2.02 24.83 -18.45
C LEU A 394 -1.44 26.01 -19.26
N PRO A 395 -0.12 26.27 -19.14
CA PRO A 395 0.55 27.24 -20.01
C PRO A 395 0.45 26.85 -21.48
N PRO A 396 0.51 27.84 -22.41
CA PRO A 396 0.55 27.57 -23.84
C PRO A 396 1.80 26.76 -24.21
N ILE A 397 1.66 26.00 -25.26
CA ILE A 397 2.72 25.19 -25.89
C ILE A 397 3.14 25.80 -27.22
N GLU A 398 4.29 25.40 -27.71
CA GLU A 398 4.79 25.77 -29.02
C GLU A 398 4.49 24.65 -29.99
N LEU A 399 3.72 24.93 -31.06
CA LEU A 399 3.50 23.95 -32.10
C LEU A 399 4.78 23.84 -32.92
N GLY A 400 5.44 22.68 -32.82
CA GLY A 400 6.58 22.34 -33.68
C GLY A 400 6.13 21.92 -35.09
N ALA A 401 6.83 20.96 -35.68
CA ALA A 401 6.39 20.35 -36.95
C ALA A 401 5.01 19.67 -36.86
N GLY A 402 4.40 19.64 -35.67
CA GLY A 402 3.24 18.86 -35.37
C GLY A 402 3.60 17.37 -35.23
N ALA A 403 2.67 16.58 -34.76
CA ALA A 403 2.82 15.13 -34.78
C ALA A 403 2.19 14.57 -36.06
N PRO A 404 2.90 13.70 -36.81
CA PRO A 404 2.30 13.06 -37.98
C PRO A 404 1.13 12.17 -37.56
N ALA A 405 0.28 11.80 -38.51
CA ALA A 405 -0.77 10.83 -38.29
C ALA A 405 -0.19 9.53 -37.68
N GLY A 406 -0.80 9.02 -36.64
CA GLY A 406 -0.47 7.78 -35.95
C GLY A 406 -1.71 6.93 -35.76
N ASP A 407 -1.54 5.77 -35.16
CA ASP A 407 -2.66 4.88 -34.81
C ASP A 407 -3.56 5.49 -33.73
N TRP A 408 -3.00 6.42 -32.93
CA TRP A 408 -3.72 7.15 -31.90
C TRP A 408 -3.15 8.56 -31.70
N VAL A 409 -4.00 9.47 -31.21
CA VAL A 409 -3.64 10.82 -30.77
C VAL A 409 -3.82 10.90 -29.27
N GLY A 410 -2.72 11.15 -28.53
CA GLY A 410 -2.73 11.24 -27.06
C GLY A 410 -2.93 12.65 -26.52
N LEU A 411 -2.50 13.66 -27.31
CA LEU A 411 -2.65 15.06 -26.98
C LEU A 411 -2.94 15.82 -28.26
N ALA A 412 -3.88 16.76 -28.22
CA ALA A 412 -4.13 17.69 -29.29
C ALA A 412 -3.82 19.14 -28.86
N ALA A 413 -3.47 19.98 -29.83
CA ALA A 413 -3.24 21.41 -29.65
C ALA A 413 -4.28 22.22 -30.43
N ARG A 414 -4.72 23.34 -29.86
CA ARG A 414 -5.66 24.27 -30.45
C ARG A 414 -5.08 25.68 -30.49
N LEU A 415 -5.21 26.36 -31.60
CA LEU A 415 -4.82 27.76 -31.76
C LEU A 415 -5.84 28.66 -31.04
N GLY A 416 -5.42 29.34 -29.98
CA GLY A 416 -6.31 30.10 -29.13
C GLY A 416 -7.45 29.26 -28.53
N ARG A 417 -8.63 29.86 -28.36
CA ARG A 417 -9.80 29.17 -27.78
C ARG A 417 -10.64 28.40 -28.80
N GLU A 418 -10.71 28.83 -30.03
CA GLU A 418 -11.64 28.33 -31.07
C GLU A 418 -10.97 28.04 -32.42
N GLY A 419 -9.66 28.20 -32.53
CA GLY A 419 -8.91 28.04 -33.77
C GLY A 419 -8.69 26.59 -34.20
N ALA A 420 -7.84 26.44 -35.21
CA ALA A 420 -7.47 25.15 -35.77
C ALA A 420 -6.92 24.19 -34.71
N THR A 421 -7.26 22.91 -34.85
CA THR A 421 -6.74 21.82 -34.00
C THR A 421 -5.73 20.98 -34.75
N ARG A 422 -4.64 20.63 -34.07
CA ARG A 422 -3.60 19.76 -34.62
C ARG A 422 -3.18 18.70 -33.61
N PRO A 423 -2.77 17.50 -34.04
CA PRO A 423 -2.17 16.51 -33.16
C PRO A 423 -0.87 17.04 -32.57
N ALA A 424 -0.74 16.95 -31.25
CA ALA A 424 0.45 17.35 -30.50
C ALA A 424 1.31 16.15 -30.11
N VAL A 425 0.65 15.04 -29.69
CA VAL A 425 1.31 13.76 -29.37
C VAL A 425 0.57 12.66 -30.10
N THR A 426 1.31 11.86 -30.84
CA THR A 426 0.77 10.67 -31.55
C THR A 426 1.62 9.45 -31.28
N GLY A 427 1.06 8.29 -31.52
CA GLY A 427 1.79 7.04 -31.44
C GLY A 427 1.42 6.04 -32.51
N VAL A 428 2.38 5.19 -32.82
CA VAL A 428 2.23 4.07 -33.75
C VAL A 428 2.51 2.78 -32.98
N ASP A 429 1.53 1.88 -32.95
CA ASP A 429 1.58 0.59 -32.26
C ASP A 429 1.85 -0.54 -33.26
N GLY A 430 3.11 -0.69 -33.68
CA GLY A 430 3.56 -1.71 -34.61
C GLY A 430 4.56 -2.70 -33.97
N ALA A 431 5.33 -3.39 -34.81
CA ALA A 431 6.43 -4.21 -34.34
C ALA A 431 7.41 -3.45 -33.44
N ARG A 432 7.47 -2.14 -33.61
CA ARG A 432 8.18 -1.18 -32.79
C ARG A 432 7.22 -0.05 -32.43
N ARG A 433 7.06 0.26 -31.15
CA ARG A 433 6.29 1.42 -30.70
C ARG A 433 7.05 2.71 -30.95
N VAL A 434 6.37 3.68 -31.55
CA VAL A 434 6.93 5.00 -31.83
C VAL A 434 5.99 6.06 -31.31
N ALA A 435 6.46 6.90 -30.39
CA ALA A 435 5.74 8.10 -29.97
C ALA A 435 6.37 9.34 -30.61
N VAL A 436 5.55 10.30 -31.03
CA VAL A 436 5.99 11.60 -31.53
C VAL A 436 5.35 12.69 -30.68
N VAL A 437 6.19 13.46 -29.99
CA VAL A 437 5.82 14.67 -29.26
C VAL A 437 6.17 15.84 -30.17
N GLY A 438 5.20 16.28 -30.99
CA GLY A 438 5.38 17.29 -32.06
C GLY A 438 5.28 18.73 -31.57
N VAL A 439 5.41 18.96 -30.26
CA VAL A 439 5.29 20.27 -29.63
C VAL A 439 6.49 20.55 -28.75
N GLY A 440 6.81 21.83 -28.56
CA GLY A 440 7.76 22.33 -27.60
C GLY A 440 7.08 23.17 -26.50
N GLY A 441 7.87 23.74 -25.60
CA GLY A 441 7.38 24.60 -24.53
C GLY A 441 6.74 23.84 -23.35
N LEU A 442 6.73 22.50 -23.37
CA LEU A 442 6.22 21.68 -22.28
C LEU A 442 7.00 21.87 -20.98
N TRP A 443 8.25 22.30 -21.05
CA TRP A 443 9.07 22.65 -19.88
C TRP A 443 8.37 23.71 -19.00
N ARG A 444 7.53 24.59 -19.57
CA ARG A 444 6.77 25.60 -18.81
C ARG A 444 5.80 24.95 -17.82
N TRP A 445 5.22 23.80 -18.20
CA TRP A 445 4.34 23.04 -17.29
C TRP A 445 5.10 22.54 -16.08
N GLN A 446 6.29 21.99 -16.30
CA GLN A 446 7.16 21.50 -15.22
C GLN A 446 7.55 22.61 -14.25
N PHE A 447 7.90 23.81 -14.76
CA PHE A 447 8.40 24.91 -13.92
C PHE A 447 7.30 25.77 -13.30
N ARG A 448 6.08 25.75 -13.81
CA ARG A 448 4.96 26.48 -13.22
C ARG A 448 4.53 25.95 -11.85
N GLY A 449 4.75 24.67 -11.57
CA GLY A 449 4.35 24.04 -10.32
C GLY A 449 2.88 23.58 -10.29
N GLY A 450 2.48 22.94 -9.20
CA GLY A 450 1.10 22.53 -8.95
C GLY A 450 0.52 21.62 -10.01
N VAL A 451 -0.71 21.93 -10.47
CA VAL A 451 -1.45 21.13 -11.45
C VAL A 451 -0.74 21.02 -12.80
N ALA A 452 0.05 22.01 -13.18
CA ALA A 452 0.78 21.99 -14.44
C ALA A 452 1.95 21.00 -14.39
N THR A 453 2.70 20.93 -13.29
CA THR A 453 3.72 19.89 -13.07
C THR A 453 3.10 18.49 -13.06
N ALA A 454 1.94 18.31 -12.39
CA ALA A 454 1.24 17.04 -12.39
C ALA A 454 0.82 16.62 -13.80
N ALA A 455 0.32 17.56 -14.62
CA ALA A 455 -0.02 17.31 -16.03
C ALA A 455 1.21 16.93 -16.87
N PHE A 456 2.35 17.60 -16.66
CA PHE A 456 3.60 17.27 -17.33
C PHE A 456 4.06 15.83 -16.99
N GLN A 457 4.03 15.49 -15.70
CA GLN A 457 4.41 14.15 -15.26
C GLN A 457 3.44 13.08 -15.74
N ALA A 458 2.14 13.35 -15.74
CA ALA A 458 1.12 12.44 -16.26
C ALA A 458 1.29 12.18 -17.77
N LEU A 459 1.54 13.22 -18.55
CA LEU A 459 1.78 13.10 -20.00
C LEU A 459 3.02 12.25 -20.29
N TRP A 460 4.14 12.61 -19.70
CA TRP A 460 5.39 11.89 -19.92
C TRP A 460 5.37 10.49 -19.34
N GLY A 461 4.80 10.32 -18.13
CA GLY A 461 4.59 9.00 -17.54
C GLY A 461 3.77 8.10 -18.44
N GLY A 462 2.64 8.57 -18.95
CA GLY A 462 1.79 7.81 -19.87
C GLY A 462 2.52 7.43 -21.18
N ILE A 463 3.30 8.37 -21.78
CA ILE A 463 4.10 8.08 -22.98
C ILE A 463 5.15 7.00 -22.69
N LEU A 464 5.90 7.15 -21.59
CA LEU A 464 6.98 6.23 -21.23
C LEU A 464 6.45 4.86 -20.84
N ASP A 465 5.36 4.80 -20.11
CA ASP A 465 4.69 3.54 -19.75
C ASP A 465 4.19 2.81 -21.01
N TRP A 466 3.57 3.53 -21.93
CA TRP A 466 3.15 2.93 -23.20
C TRP A 466 4.33 2.43 -24.02
N LEU A 467 5.40 3.21 -24.15
CA LEU A 467 6.62 2.79 -24.85
C LEU A 467 7.29 1.58 -24.18
N ALA A 468 7.34 1.58 -22.84
CA ALA A 468 7.91 0.49 -22.07
C ALA A 468 7.07 -0.80 -22.14
N ALA A 469 5.74 -0.68 -22.17
CA ALA A 469 4.84 -1.82 -22.33
C ALA A 469 5.02 -2.55 -23.67
N GLY A 470 5.51 -1.87 -24.71
CA GLY A 470 5.93 -2.49 -25.98
C GLY A 470 7.18 -3.35 -25.88
N ARG A 471 7.91 -3.30 -24.80
CA ARG A 471 9.08 -4.16 -24.55
C ARG A 471 8.73 -5.63 -24.26
N GLY A 472 7.48 -6.02 -24.40
CA GLY A 472 7.08 -7.42 -24.30
C GLY A 472 7.76 -8.12 -23.10
N ASP A 473 7.45 -7.69 -21.87
CA ASP A 473 7.79 -8.51 -20.72
C ASP A 473 7.01 -9.81 -20.90
N ARG A 474 7.73 -10.86 -21.35
CA ARG A 474 7.12 -12.17 -21.63
C ARG A 474 6.71 -12.89 -20.35
N ARG A 475 7.13 -12.37 -19.19
CA ARG A 475 6.80 -12.94 -17.89
C ARG A 475 5.30 -12.74 -17.61
N ALA A 476 4.61 -13.81 -17.26
CA ALA A 476 3.18 -13.76 -16.99
C ALA A 476 2.84 -12.84 -15.80
N ALA A 477 3.70 -12.80 -14.79
CA ALA A 477 3.60 -11.89 -13.64
C ALA A 477 4.99 -11.48 -13.15
N VAL A 478 5.11 -10.22 -12.72
CA VAL A 478 6.35 -9.64 -12.20
C VAL A 478 6.04 -8.94 -10.88
N PRO A 479 6.86 -9.08 -9.83
CA PRO A 479 6.66 -8.30 -8.62
C PRO A 479 6.76 -6.81 -8.94
N GLU A 480 5.82 -6.01 -8.45
CA GLU A 480 5.79 -4.56 -8.68
C GLU A 480 6.95 -3.88 -7.96
N ALA A 481 7.25 -4.33 -6.74
CA ALA A 481 8.41 -3.90 -5.99
C ALA A 481 9.45 -5.03 -5.95
N GLY A 482 10.70 -4.73 -6.30
CA GLY A 482 11.82 -5.67 -6.21
C GLY A 482 12.29 -5.93 -4.78
N VAL A 483 11.86 -5.09 -3.83
CA VAL A 483 12.19 -5.15 -2.40
C VAL A 483 10.92 -5.06 -1.58
N LEU A 484 10.75 -6.00 -0.66
CA LEU A 484 9.64 -6.05 0.30
C LEU A 484 10.19 -6.30 1.72
N ARG A 485 9.33 -6.13 2.71
CA ARG A 485 9.58 -6.62 4.06
C ARG A 485 8.81 -7.90 4.32
N ALA A 486 9.34 -8.74 5.20
CA ALA A 486 8.67 -9.97 5.59
C ALA A 486 7.25 -9.66 6.12
N GLY A 487 6.28 -10.46 5.68
CA GLY A 487 4.86 -10.30 6.00
C GLY A 487 4.12 -9.25 5.16
N GLU A 488 4.80 -8.40 4.40
CA GLU A 488 4.12 -7.49 3.48
C GLU A 488 3.54 -8.27 2.29
N PRO A 489 2.29 -7.98 1.88
CA PRO A 489 1.70 -8.60 0.71
C PRO A 489 2.53 -8.34 -0.55
N VAL A 490 2.71 -9.38 -1.37
CA VAL A 490 3.40 -9.22 -2.65
C VAL A 490 2.41 -8.76 -3.70
N VAL A 491 2.63 -7.58 -4.25
CA VAL A 491 1.86 -7.06 -5.38
C VAL A 491 2.53 -7.50 -6.67
N TRP A 492 1.78 -8.21 -7.51
CA TRP A 492 2.21 -8.69 -8.81
C TRP A 492 1.60 -7.84 -9.90
N ARG A 493 2.41 -7.42 -10.86
CA ARG A 493 1.97 -6.75 -12.07
C ARG A 493 1.87 -7.78 -13.21
N ARG A 494 0.78 -7.73 -13.94
CA ARG A 494 0.53 -8.57 -15.10
C ARG A 494 1.45 -8.17 -16.25
N GLY A 495 2.23 -9.10 -16.77
CA GLY A 495 3.14 -8.86 -17.90
C GLY A 495 2.59 -9.32 -19.24
N GLY A 496 1.75 -10.35 -19.26
CA GLY A 496 1.17 -10.95 -20.46
C GLY A 496 -0.35 -10.75 -20.57
N ALA A 497 -0.97 -11.46 -21.52
CA ALA A 497 -2.41 -11.46 -21.73
C ALA A 497 -3.18 -12.34 -20.72
N ASP A 498 -2.51 -13.32 -20.11
CA ASP A 498 -3.14 -14.31 -19.25
C ASP A 498 -3.61 -13.69 -17.93
N SER A 499 -4.82 -14.07 -17.50
CA SER A 499 -5.38 -13.64 -16.21
C SER A 499 -4.92 -14.50 -15.03
N VAL A 500 -4.19 -15.58 -15.28
CA VAL A 500 -3.67 -16.49 -14.27
C VAL A 500 -2.21 -16.80 -14.56
N ALA A 501 -1.35 -16.65 -13.55
CA ALA A 501 0.06 -16.99 -13.63
C ALA A 501 0.41 -17.98 -12.50
N ALA A 502 0.93 -19.14 -12.87
CA ALA A 502 1.53 -20.09 -11.92
C ALA A 502 3.02 -19.74 -11.75
N LEU A 503 3.42 -19.39 -10.54
CA LEU A 503 4.78 -18.99 -10.20
C LEU A 503 5.38 -19.98 -9.22
N VAL A 504 6.67 -20.24 -9.35
CA VAL A 504 7.48 -21.02 -8.40
C VAL A 504 8.46 -20.06 -7.72
N LEU A 505 8.40 -19.98 -6.40
CA LEU A 505 9.27 -19.15 -5.57
C LEU A 505 10.28 -20.07 -4.88
N ALA A 506 11.53 -20.01 -5.28
CA ALA A 506 12.62 -20.76 -4.69
C ALA A 506 13.50 -19.84 -3.84
N ARG A 507 13.58 -20.08 -2.53
CA ARG A 507 14.43 -19.30 -1.64
C ARG A 507 15.90 -19.63 -1.87
N ARG A 508 16.74 -18.62 -2.11
CA ARG A 508 18.19 -18.81 -2.18
C ARG A 508 18.73 -19.20 -0.79
N GLY A 509 19.65 -20.12 -0.76
CA GLY A 509 20.21 -20.63 0.50
C GLY A 509 19.47 -21.84 1.08
N GLY A 510 18.47 -22.38 0.38
CA GLY A 510 17.79 -23.64 0.72
C GLY A 510 16.34 -23.46 1.18
N GLY A 511 15.62 -24.57 1.22
CA GLY A 511 14.19 -24.65 1.52
C GLY A 511 13.40 -25.27 0.37
N ALA A 512 12.17 -25.71 0.64
CA ALA A 512 11.24 -26.14 -0.39
C ALA A 512 10.83 -24.95 -1.26
N ALA A 513 10.67 -25.18 -2.57
CA ALA A 513 10.11 -24.19 -3.46
C ALA A 513 8.60 -24.15 -3.29
N ASP A 514 8.05 -22.96 -3.12
CA ASP A 514 6.60 -22.74 -3.00
C ASP A 514 5.99 -22.42 -4.36
N SER A 515 4.82 -22.99 -4.63
CA SER A 515 4.03 -22.67 -5.81
C SER A 515 2.92 -21.68 -5.47
N VAL A 516 2.90 -20.55 -6.17
CA VAL A 516 1.91 -19.49 -5.97
C VAL A 516 1.14 -19.26 -7.26
N THR A 517 -0.18 -19.30 -7.18
CA THR A 517 -1.05 -18.96 -8.31
C THR A 517 -1.55 -17.53 -8.15
N VAL A 518 -1.10 -16.66 -9.02
CA VAL A 518 -1.53 -15.26 -9.09
C VAL A 518 -2.73 -15.15 -10.03
N ARG A 519 -3.85 -14.59 -9.54
CA ARG A 519 -5.06 -14.38 -10.32
C ARG A 519 -5.36 -12.90 -10.45
N PHE A 520 -5.43 -12.41 -11.67
CA PHE A 520 -5.77 -11.03 -11.98
C PHE A 520 -7.27 -10.94 -12.24
N ALA A 521 -7.97 -10.04 -11.55
CA ALA A 521 -9.38 -9.78 -11.81
C ALA A 521 -9.57 -9.17 -13.22
N ALA A 522 -10.76 -9.28 -13.77
CA ALA A 522 -11.06 -8.76 -15.10
C ALA A 522 -10.82 -7.24 -15.16
N GLY A 523 -9.97 -6.79 -16.07
CA GLY A 523 -9.57 -5.39 -16.20
C GLY A 523 -8.45 -4.93 -15.27
N GLU A 524 -8.09 -5.71 -14.24
CA GLU A 524 -7.02 -5.37 -13.31
C GLU A 524 -5.65 -5.74 -13.86
N ARG A 525 -4.67 -4.86 -13.64
CA ARG A 525 -3.27 -5.09 -14.00
C ARG A 525 -2.43 -5.60 -12.84
N THR A 526 -2.95 -5.56 -11.64
CA THR A 526 -2.27 -5.99 -10.42
C THR A 526 -3.05 -7.06 -9.67
N ALA A 527 -2.34 -7.89 -8.94
CA ALA A 527 -2.93 -8.88 -8.05
C ALA A 527 -2.03 -9.03 -6.83
N THR A 528 -2.62 -9.41 -5.70
CA THR A 528 -1.89 -9.49 -4.42
C THR A 528 -1.87 -10.93 -3.91
N THR A 529 -0.73 -11.35 -3.37
CA THR A 529 -0.57 -12.62 -2.67
C THR A 529 -0.08 -12.39 -1.23
N PRO A 530 -0.23 -13.37 -0.33
CA PRO A 530 0.29 -13.27 1.03
C PRO A 530 1.78 -12.91 1.08
N GLY A 531 2.20 -12.29 2.16
CA GLY A 531 3.59 -11.93 2.41
C GLY A 531 4.50 -13.14 2.56
N LEU A 532 5.78 -12.94 2.28
CA LEU A 532 6.83 -13.94 2.36
C LEU A 532 7.68 -13.74 3.63
N THR A 533 8.43 -14.76 4.01
CA THR A 533 9.47 -14.66 5.04
C THR A 533 10.71 -13.96 4.50
N ALA A 534 11.55 -13.40 5.38
CA ALA A 534 12.79 -12.74 4.96
C ALA A 534 13.71 -13.69 4.19
N GLY A 535 14.26 -13.21 3.09
CA GLY A 535 15.15 -13.97 2.20
C GLY A 535 15.18 -13.43 0.78
N VAL A 536 15.97 -14.02 -0.07
CA VAL A 536 16.00 -13.73 -1.50
C VAL A 536 15.35 -14.91 -2.24
N TYR A 537 14.41 -14.61 -3.12
CA TYR A 537 13.63 -15.60 -3.84
C TYR A 537 13.85 -15.48 -5.34
N ASP A 538 14.20 -16.59 -5.97
CA ASP A 538 14.12 -16.74 -7.42
C ASP A 538 12.67 -17.05 -7.77
N VAL A 539 12.04 -16.15 -8.49
CA VAL A 539 10.67 -16.28 -8.98
C VAL A 539 10.72 -16.80 -10.41
N ARG A 540 10.14 -17.95 -10.68
CA ARG A 540 10.07 -18.55 -12.00
C ARG A 540 8.62 -18.73 -12.43
N GLY A 541 8.32 -18.37 -13.66
CA GLY A 541 6.98 -18.50 -14.23
C GLY A 541 6.99 -18.54 -15.75
N PRO A 542 5.82 -18.64 -16.37
CA PRO A 542 5.70 -18.56 -17.82
C PRO A 542 6.34 -17.27 -18.35
N GLY A 543 7.17 -17.39 -19.37
CA GLY A 543 7.81 -16.27 -20.05
C GLY A 543 9.09 -15.75 -19.40
N GLY A 544 9.54 -16.27 -18.25
CA GLY A 544 10.81 -15.90 -17.63
C GLY A 544 10.81 -15.87 -16.11
N GLY A 545 11.94 -15.44 -15.53
CA GLY A 545 12.13 -15.33 -14.09
C GLY A 545 12.41 -13.90 -13.62
N SER A 546 12.29 -13.69 -12.32
CA SER A 546 12.69 -12.47 -11.62
C SER A 546 13.27 -12.81 -10.25
N VAL A 547 13.86 -11.84 -9.58
CA VAL A 547 14.35 -12.01 -8.21
C VAL A 547 13.58 -11.04 -7.30
N LEU A 548 13.14 -11.54 -6.16
CA LEU A 548 12.47 -10.78 -5.15
C LEU A 548 13.29 -10.82 -3.85
N ALA A 549 13.67 -9.66 -3.36
CA ALA A 549 14.35 -9.53 -2.08
C ALA A 549 13.35 -9.18 -0.98
N VAL A 550 13.31 -9.98 0.09
CA VAL A 550 12.45 -9.77 1.25
C VAL A 550 13.34 -9.53 2.46
N SER A 551 13.37 -8.30 2.93
CA SER A 551 14.15 -7.89 4.10
C SER A 551 13.42 -8.25 5.41
N ALA A 552 14.07 -8.03 6.55
CA ALA A 552 13.48 -8.25 7.86
C ALA A 552 12.09 -7.61 8.01
N ALA A 553 11.22 -8.24 8.79
CA ALA A 553 9.92 -7.69 9.15
C ALA A 553 10.09 -6.32 9.82
N ARG A 554 9.13 -5.43 9.61
CA ARG A 554 9.12 -4.10 10.22
C ARG A 554 9.19 -4.16 11.75
N GLU A 555 8.59 -5.17 12.33
CA GLU A 555 8.55 -5.40 13.78
C GLU A 555 9.94 -5.72 14.39
N LEU A 556 10.90 -6.15 13.57
CA LEU A 556 12.27 -6.40 14.01
C LEU A 556 13.16 -5.17 13.91
N LEU A 557 12.70 -4.09 13.27
CA LEU A 557 13.49 -2.86 13.14
C LEU A 557 13.35 -1.97 14.37
N PRO A 558 14.36 -1.16 14.69
CA PRO A 558 14.26 -0.12 15.71
C PRO A 558 13.09 0.81 15.45
N ARG A 559 12.17 0.89 16.40
CA ARG A 559 10.96 1.72 16.31
C ARG A 559 10.71 2.45 17.62
N ARG A 560 9.97 3.55 17.54
CA ARG A 560 9.40 4.20 18.71
C ARG A 560 7.99 3.70 18.96
N ALA A 561 7.62 3.62 20.24
CA ALA A 561 6.24 3.30 20.60
C ALA A 561 5.28 4.30 19.95
N THR A 562 4.25 3.79 19.28
CA THR A 562 3.21 4.56 18.59
C THR A 562 1.99 4.77 19.48
N VAL A 563 1.82 3.93 20.51
CA VAL A 563 0.74 3.98 21.48
C VAL A 563 1.31 4.07 22.90
N ARG A 564 0.67 4.89 23.73
CA ARG A 564 0.98 5.03 25.15
C ARG A 564 -0.09 4.35 26.01
N ALA A 565 0.28 3.95 27.21
CA ALA A 565 -0.67 3.45 28.20
C ALA A 565 -1.73 4.51 28.52
N GLY A 566 -3.00 4.13 28.57
CA GLY A 566 -4.09 5.04 28.86
C GLY A 566 -5.33 4.83 28.00
N ALA A 567 -6.18 5.85 27.93
CA ALA A 567 -7.42 5.81 27.18
C ALA A 567 -7.19 5.80 25.66
N LEU A 568 -7.99 4.99 24.97
CA LEU A 568 -8.04 4.89 23.53
C LEU A 568 -9.41 5.33 23.02
N GLY A 569 -9.42 6.15 21.96
CA GLY A 569 -10.62 6.49 21.23
C GLY A 569 -11.67 7.28 22.01
N GLY A 570 -12.80 7.50 21.40
CA GLY A 570 -13.94 8.27 21.93
C GLY A 570 -15.27 7.88 21.29
N GLY A 571 -15.29 6.75 20.57
CA GLY A 571 -16.46 6.23 19.87
C GLY A 571 -17.65 5.93 20.80
N ALA A 572 -18.83 5.72 20.21
CA ALA A 572 -20.03 5.38 20.96
C ALA A 572 -19.89 4.01 21.65
N THR A 573 -20.29 3.94 22.92
CA THR A 573 -20.48 2.67 23.62
C THR A 573 -21.93 2.23 23.46
N SER A 574 -22.14 0.98 23.16
CA SER A 574 -23.45 0.37 23.38
C SER A 574 -23.51 -0.12 24.83
N ASP A 575 -23.96 0.76 25.72
CA ASP A 575 -24.44 0.31 27.01
C ASP A 575 -25.68 -0.57 26.75
N ARG A 576 -25.48 -1.87 26.73
CA ARG A 576 -26.55 -2.80 26.41
C ARG A 576 -27.30 -3.14 27.70
N ALA A 577 -28.50 -2.57 27.80
CA ALA A 577 -29.42 -3.07 28.80
C ALA A 577 -29.80 -4.52 28.41
N PRO A 578 -29.74 -5.49 29.35
CA PRO A 578 -30.19 -6.85 29.08
C PRO A 578 -31.65 -6.80 28.60
N ARG A 579 -31.95 -7.56 27.56
CA ARG A 579 -33.27 -7.55 26.91
C ARG A 579 -34.18 -8.58 27.57
N LEU A 580 -35.49 -8.26 27.62
CA LEU A 580 -36.48 -9.16 28.20
C LEU A 580 -36.54 -10.51 27.47
N ARG A 581 -36.29 -10.53 26.17
CA ARG A 581 -36.21 -11.74 25.34
C ARG A 581 -35.12 -12.71 25.75
N GLU A 582 -34.09 -12.26 26.44
CA GLU A 582 -32.97 -13.09 26.90
C GLU A 582 -33.33 -13.90 28.15
N ALA A 583 -34.48 -13.60 28.77
CA ALA A 583 -34.92 -14.25 29.99
C ALA A 583 -35.99 -15.33 29.69
N TRP A 584 -35.67 -16.58 29.92
CA TRP A 584 -36.59 -17.70 29.67
C TRP A 584 -37.92 -17.57 30.44
N TRP A 585 -37.90 -17.06 31.67
CA TRP A 585 -39.09 -16.86 32.49
C TRP A 585 -40.05 -15.81 31.89
N ALA A 586 -39.57 -14.88 31.10
CA ALA A 586 -40.40 -13.88 30.44
C ALA A 586 -41.34 -14.48 29.40
N TYR A 587 -41.09 -15.68 28.91
CA TYR A 587 -41.99 -16.44 28.03
C TYR A 587 -42.99 -17.30 28.82
N VAL A 588 -42.57 -17.84 29.96
CA VAL A 588 -43.37 -18.75 30.76
C VAL A 588 -44.38 -17.99 31.64
N LEU A 589 -43.96 -16.89 32.26
CA LEU A 589 -44.79 -16.11 33.18
C LEU A 589 -46.09 -15.56 32.56
N PRO A 590 -46.08 -14.96 31.37
CA PRO A 590 -47.33 -14.52 30.73
C PRO A 590 -48.30 -15.67 30.47
N LEU A 591 -47.81 -16.84 30.06
CA LEU A 591 -48.62 -18.03 29.84
C LEU A 591 -49.27 -18.49 31.14
N LEU A 592 -48.52 -18.55 32.24
CA LEU A 592 -49.04 -18.90 33.55
C LEU A 592 -50.11 -17.93 34.05
N LEU A 593 -49.90 -16.61 33.83
CA LEU A 593 -50.88 -15.58 34.19
C LEU A 593 -52.16 -15.71 33.40
N LEU A 594 -52.07 -15.97 32.09
CA LEU A 594 -53.24 -16.20 31.24
C LEU A 594 -53.97 -17.50 31.57
N CYS A 595 -53.27 -18.59 31.86
CA CYS A 595 -53.87 -19.84 32.33
C CYS A 595 -54.56 -19.63 33.67
N GLY A 596 -53.93 -18.92 34.59
CA GLY A 596 -54.52 -18.59 35.89
C GLY A 596 -55.79 -17.73 35.75
N GLU A 597 -55.75 -16.72 34.90
CA GLU A 597 -56.95 -15.91 34.58
C GLU A 597 -58.07 -16.79 33.97
N TRP A 598 -57.74 -17.63 33.00
CA TRP A 598 -58.70 -18.51 32.35
C TRP A 598 -59.38 -19.47 33.35
N LEU A 599 -58.59 -20.13 34.22
CA LEU A 599 -59.09 -21.03 35.28
C LEU A 599 -59.99 -20.28 36.25
N ALA A 600 -59.60 -19.08 36.68
CA ALA A 600 -60.37 -18.27 37.58
C ALA A 600 -61.68 -17.77 36.96
N ARG A 601 -61.66 -17.35 35.68
CA ARG A 601 -62.89 -17.01 34.92
C ARG A 601 -63.86 -18.20 34.86
N ARG A 602 -63.36 -19.39 34.58
CA ARG A 602 -64.17 -20.60 34.53
C ARG A 602 -64.82 -20.93 35.87
N ARG A 603 -64.05 -20.76 37.00
CA ARG A 603 -64.62 -21.00 38.36
C ARG A 603 -65.66 -19.95 38.76
N LEU A 604 -65.56 -18.74 38.25
CA LEU A 604 -66.50 -17.63 38.54
C LEU A 604 -67.70 -17.61 37.59
N GLY A 605 -67.80 -18.56 36.68
CA GLY A 605 -68.89 -18.61 35.70
C GLY A 605 -68.86 -17.47 34.64
N LEU A 606 -67.76 -16.80 34.48
CA LEU A 606 -67.54 -15.72 33.52
C LEU A 606 -67.16 -16.36 32.19
N ARG A 607 -67.93 -16.12 31.14
CA ARG A 607 -67.62 -16.60 29.78
C ARG A 607 -66.68 -15.66 29.05
#